data_78e8493b535570394d59716e40029724
#
_entry.id   78e8493b535570394d59716e40029724
#
_cell.length_a   1.000
_cell.length_b   1.000
_cell.length_c   1.000
_cell.angle_alpha   90.00
_cell.angle_beta   90.00
_cell.angle_gamma   90.00
#
_symmetry.space_group_name_H-M   'P 1'
#
loop_
_entity.id
_entity.type
_entity.pdbx_description
1 polymer ?
#
loop_
_entity_poly.entity_id
_entity_poly.type
_entity_poly.pdbx_seq_one_letter_code
_entity_poly.pdbx_strand_id
1 'polypeptide(L)'
;MELLLVAIAGCTAMDVDAITVKRSEPARFDVTCSGNSTRSVNGNHITDIQVDFDVEFPDSEGGRAAADVLEIAIRKSHDRLCTVTRTVELPTPVGARLRGQ
;
A
#
# COMPACT_ATOMS: atom_id res chain seq x y z
N MET A 1 -12.57 -10.33 -0.49
CA MET A 1 -11.84 -9.18 -1.04
C MET A 1 -10.92 -8.48 -0.05
N GLU A 2 -11.06 -8.79 1.24
CA GLU A 2 -10.13 -8.28 2.26
C GLU A 2 -8.68 -8.65 1.96
N LEU A 3 -8.44 -9.81 1.35
CA LEU A 3 -7.08 -10.23 1.01
C LEU A 3 -6.39 -9.27 0.05
N LEU A 4 -7.12 -8.69 -0.92
CA LEU A 4 -6.55 -7.69 -1.82
C LEU A 4 -6.17 -6.42 -1.04
N LEU A 5 -7.04 -5.97 -0.15
CA LEU A 5 -6.79 -4.78 0.66
C LEU A 5 -5.61 -5.00 1.61
N VAL A 6 -5.50 -6.19 2.21
CA VAL A 6 -4.36 -6.55 3.06
C VAL A 6 -3.06 -6.56 2.24
N ALA A 7 -3.11 -7.08 1.01
CA ALA A 7 -1.93 -7.11 0.14
C ALA A 7 -1.45 -5.69 -0.20
N ILE A 8 -2.36 -4.78 -0.50
CA ILE A 8 -2.02 -3.38 -0.79
C ILE A 8 -1.42 -2.74 0.47
N ALA A 9 -2.06 -2.87 1.62
CA ALA A 9 -1.57 -2.30 2.87
C ALA A 9 -0.20 -2.84 3.25
N GLY A 10 -0.01 -4.16 3.19
CA GLY A 10 1.25 -4.79 3.54
C GLY A 10 2.39 -4.41 2.62
N CYS A 11 2.15 -4.39 1.32
CA CYS A 11 3.17 -4.04 0.34
C CYS A 11 3.63 -2.57 0.50
N THR A 12 2.67 -1.65 0.63
CA THR A 12 3.01 -0.23 0.81
C THR A 12 3.67 0.02 2.16
N ALA A 13 3.22 -0.66 3.22
CA ALA A 13 3.84 -0.53 4.54
C ALA A 13 5.30 -0.96 4.52
N MET A 14 5.63 -2.06 3.87
CA MET A 14 7.01 -2.55 3.75
C MET A 14 7.91 -1.54 3.03
N ASP A 15 7.41 -0.94 1.95
CA ASP A 15 8.18 0.06 1.20
C ASP A 15 8.46 1.29 2.03
N VAL A 16 7.43 1.81 2.70
CA VAL A 16 7.55 3.03 3.50
C VAL A 16 8.47 2.79 4.69
N ASP A 17 8.32 1.66 5.38
CA ASP A 17 9.18 1.29 6.50
C ASP A 17 10.64 1.18 6.05
N ALA A 18 10.91 0.53 4.93
CA ALA A 18 12.26 0.37 4.40
C ALA A 18 12.95 1.71 4.13
N ILE A 19 12.20 2.73 3.72
CA ILE A 19 12.75 4.05 3.45
C ILE A 19 12.98 4.83 4.75
N THR A 20 12.01 4.80 5.66
CA THR A 20 12.06 5.63 6.87
C THR A 20 12.92 5.04 7.98
N VAL A 21 13.02 3.72 8.08
CA VAL A 21 13.77 3.05 9.17
C VAL A 21 15.26 3.38 9.14
N LYS A 22 15.79 3.75 7.99
CA LYS A 22 17.19 4.18 7.86
C LYS A 22 17.51 5.41 8.70
N ARG A 23 16.51 6.19 9.05
CA ARG A 23 16.66 7.40 9.87
C ARG A 23 16.21 7.18 11.30
N SER A 24 15.12 6.45 11.49
CA SER A 24 14.59 6.12 12.82
C SER A 24 13.52 5.04 12.70
N GLU A 25 13.46 4.17 13.71
CA GLU A 25 12.31 3.27 13.83
C GLU A 25 11.11 4.09 14.30
N PRO A 26 9.91 3.78 13.83
CA PRO A 26 8.72 4.50 14.26
C PRO A 26 8.32 4.08 15.67
N ALA A 27 7.74 5.04 16.42
CA ALA A 27 7.12 4.76 17.71
C ALA A 27 5.75 4.09 17.49
N ARG A 28 5.07 4.44 16.41
CA ARG A 28 3.82 3.80 15.98
C ARG A 28 3.77 3.77 14.45
N PHE A 29 3.30 2.65 13.89
CA PHE A 29 3.19 2.48 12.46
C PHE A 29 1.94 1.66 12.15
N ASP A 30 0.86 2.34 11.82
CA ASP A 30 -0.42 1.72 11.48
C ASP A 30 -0.79 2.05 10.03
N VAL A 31 -1.16 1.04 9.28
CA VAL A 31 -1.61 1.20 7.89
C VAL A 31 -2.96 0.52 7.75
N THR A 32 -3.91 1.26 7.22
CA THR A 32 -5.26 0.76 6.98
C THR A 32 -5.59 0.91 5.49
N CYS A 33 -6.08 -0.16 4.89
CA CYS A 33 -6.57 -0.11 3.52
C CYS A 33 -8.06 -0.41 3.50
N SER A 34 -8.81 0.45 2.83
CA SER A 34 -10.26 0.33 2.74
C SER A 34 -10.72 0.45 1.30
N GLY A 35 -11.94 -0.01 1.03
CA GLY A 35 -12.54 0.08 -0.29
C GLY A 35 -14.01 -0.25 -0.23
N ASN A 36 -14.70 0.03 -1.31
CA ASN A 36 -16.14 -0.23 -1.44
C ASN A 36 -16.38 -1.38 -2.40
N SER A 37 -17.23 -2.32 -2.00
CA SER A 37 -17.70 -3.38 -2.89
C SER A 37 -18.71 -2.79 -3.86
N THR A 38 -18.46 -2.95 -5.15
CA THR A 38 -19.29 -2.34 -6.19
C THR A 38 -19.79 -3.42 -7.17
N ARG A 39 -21.05 -3.35 -7.53
CA ARG A 39 -21.63 -4.21 -8.57
C ARG A 39 -21.77 -3.42 -9.86
N SER A 40 -21.40 -4.02 -10.97
CA SER A 40 -21.55 -3.40 -12.27
C SER A 40 -21.75 -4.47 -13.35
N VAL A 41 -22.01 -4.03 -14.57
CA VAL A 41 -22.11 -4.94 -15.73
C VAL A 41 -20.79 -5.65 -15.99
N ASN A 42 -19.69 -5.12 -15.51
CA ASN A 42 -18.36 -5.72 -15.63
C ASN A 42 -18.03 -6.69 -14.49
N GLY A 43 -18.98 -6.96 -13.61
CA GLY A 43 -18.82 -7.83 -12.47
C GLY A 43 -18.64 -7.06 -11.16
N ASN A 44 -18.62 -7.82 -10.08
CA ASN A 44 -18.39 -7.23 -8.75
C ASN A 44 -16.90 -6.91 -8.60
N HIS A 45 -16.61 -5.73 -8.10
CA HIS A 45 -15.21 -5.31 -7.90
C HIS A 45 -15.13 -4.30 -6.76
N ILE A 46 -13.92 -3.96 -6.38
CA ILE A 46 -13.65 -3.00 -5.31
C ILE A 46 -13.32 -1.65 -5.95
N THR A 47 -13.98 -0.60 -5.45
CA THR A 47 -13.71 0.78 -5.86
C THR A 47 -13.34 1.61 -4.65
N ASP A 48 -12.89 2.85 -4.89
CA ASP A 48 -12.55 3.81 -3.84
C ASP A 48 -11.54 3.22 -2.85
N ILE A 49 -10.50 2.58 -3.37
CA ILE A 49 -9.46 1.99 -2.54
C ILE A 49 -8.60 3.11 -1.98
N GLN A 50 -8.47 3.14 -0.65
CA GLN A 50 -7.71 4.15 0.06
C GLN A 50 -6.77 3.49 1.06
N VAL A 51 -5.52 3.94 1.07
CA VAL A 51 -4.52 3.49 2.05
C VAL A 51 -4.23 4.68 2.97
N ASP A 52 -4.45 4.48 4.25
CA ASP A 52 -4.20 5.51 5.26
C ASP A 52 -3.04 5.09 6.15
N PHE A 53 -2.09 6.00 6.32
CA PHE A 53 -0.92 5.79 7.16
C PHE A 53 -1.04 6.63 8.41
N ASP A 54 -0.89 5.99 9.57
CA ASP A 54 -0.82 6.66 10.86
C ASP A 54 0.51 6.30 11.50
N VAL A 55 1.49 7.19 11.35
CA VAL A 55 2.89 6.92 11.71
C VAL A 55 3.39 8.02 12.62
N GLU A 56 3.99 7.62 13.75
CA GLU A 56 4.66 8.53 14.66
C GLU A 56 6.12 8.11 14.81
N PHE A 57 7.00 9.10 14.81
CA PHE A 57 8.42 8.90 15.07
C PHE A 57 8.81 9.51 16.42
N PRO A 58 9.88 9.00 17.06
CA PRO A 58 10.37 9.57 18.30
C PRO A 58 10.76 11.05 18.13
N ASP A 59 10.67 11.80 19.22
CA ASP A 59 11.10 13.21 19.25
C ASP A 59 12.62 13.25 19.39
N SER A 60 13.30 13.02 18.29
CA SER A 60 14.75 12.97 18.17
C SER A 60 15.16 13.51 16.81
N GLU A 61 16.45 13.75 16.63
CA GLU A 61 16.95 14.19 15.32
C GLU A 61 16.64 13.17 14.22
N GLY A 62 16.89 11.90 14.50
CA GLY A 62 16.54 10.82 13.57
C GLY A 62 15.05 10.72 13.31
N GLY A 63 14.23 10.85 14.37
CA GLY A 63 12.78 10.82 14.25
C GLY A 63 12.25 11.96 13.39
N ARG A 64 12.78 13.16 13.55
CA ARG A 64 12.41 14.31 12.71
C ARG A 64 12.83 14.10 11.27
N ALA A 65 14.03 13.55 11.04
CA ALA A 65 14.50 13.24 9.68
C ALA A 65 13.61 12.19 9.02
N ALA A 66 13.17 11.17 9.75
CA ALA A 66 12.25 10.16 9.24
C ALA A 66 10.89 10.78 8.90
N ALA A 67 10.37 11.65 9.75
CA ALA A 67 9.09 12.34 9.50
C ALA A 67 9.16 13.21 8.23
N ASP A 68 10.30 13.84 7.98
CA ASP A 68 10.48 14.70 6.81
C ASP A 68 10.42 13.94 5.49
N VAL A 69 10.79 12.66 5.49
CA VAL A 69 10.77 11.85 4.26
C VAL A 69 9.55 10.95 4.16
N LEU A 70 8.68 10.95 5.17
CA LEU A 70 7.53 10.05 5.23
C LEU A 70 6.58 10.26 4.04
N GLU A 71 6.21 11.48 3.73
CA GLU A 71 5.28 11.77 2.64
C GLU A 71 5.86 11.36 1.29
N ILE A 72 7.14 11.62 1.08
CA ILE A 72 7.85 11.23 -0.13
C ILE A 72 7.91 9.70 -0.23
N ALA A 73 8.15 9.02 0.88
CA ALA A 73 8.20 7.56 0.93
C ALA A 73 6.86 6.95 0.55
N ILE A 74 5.75 7.48 1.07
CA ILE A 74 4.40 7.03 0.75
C ILE A 74 4.14 7.21 -0.75
N ARG A 75 4.44 8.37 -1.29
CA ARG A 75 4.24 8.66 -2.70
C ARG A 75 5.08 7.75 -3.59
N LYS A 76 6.33 7.53 -3.22
CA LYS A 76 7.23 6.66 -3.98
C LYS A 76 6.77 5.21 -3.99
N SER A 77 6.28 4.71 -2.86
CA SER A 77 5.69 3.38 -2.78
C SER A 77 4.47 3.27 -3.70
N HIS A 78 3.55 4.22 -3.60
CA HIS A 78 2.34 4.24 -4.43
C HIS A 78 2.67 4.29 -5.92
N ASP A 79 3.55 5.21 -6.33
CA ASP A 79 3.78 5.49 -7.75
C ASP A 79 4.72 4.49 -8.42
N ARG A 80 5.59 3.83 -7.69
CA ARG A 80 6.68 3.06 -8.29
C ARG A 80 6.98 1.71 -7.64
N LEU A 81 7.04 1.65 -6.32
CA LEU A 81 7.63 0.49 -5.64
C LEU A 81 6.64 -0.62 -5.35
N CYS A 82 5.41 -0.29 -5.01
CA CYS A 82 4.44 -1.31 -4.63
C CYS A 82 3.93 -2.07 -5.85
N THR A 83 4.42 -3.29 -6.04
CA THR A 83 4.02 -4.16 -7.14
C THR A 83 2.51 -4.43 -7.13
N VAL A 84 1.94 -4.61 -5.95
CA VAL A 84 0.50 -4.87 -5.82
C VAL A 84 -0.30 -3.68 -6.33
N THR A 85 0.04 -2.47 -5.89
CA THR A 85 -0.65 -1.24 -6.33
C THR A 85 -0.48 -1.03 -7.83
N ARG A 86 0.73 -1.25 -8.36
CA ARG A 86 0.96 -1.12 -9.80
C ARG A 86 0.14 -2.13 -10.60
N THR A 87 0.04 -3.35 -10.10
CA THR A 87 -0.76 -4.38 -10.78
C THR A 87 -2.24 -4.02 -10.78
N VAL A 88 -2.76 -3.50 -9.66
CA VAL A 88 -4.16 -3.12 -9.54
C VAL A 88 -4.51 -1.93 -10.43
N GLU A 89 -3.63 -0.94 -10.51
CA GLU A 89 -3.89 0.28 -11.25
C GLU A 89 -3.67 0.15 -12.77
N LEU A 90 -2.90 -0.83 -13.20
CA LEU A 90 -2.68 -1.10 -14.61
C LEU A 90 -3.70 -2.13 -15.10
N PRO A 91 -4.17 -2.02 -16.35
CA PRO A 91 -5.11 -3.00 -16.88
C PRO A 91 -4.41 -4.33 -17.15
N THR A 92 -4.36 -5.18 -16.13
CA THR A 92 -3.64 -6.45 -16.15
C THR A 92 -4.64 -7.59 -16.43
N PRO A 93 -4.54 -8.29 -17.55
CA PRO A 93 -5.43 -9.39 -17.83
C PRO A 93 -5.15 -10.61 -16.96
N VAL A 94 -6.20 -11.33 -16.61
CA VAL A 94 -6.11 -12.56 -15.85
C VAL A 94 -6.63 -13.69 -16.72
N GLY A 95 -5.76 -14.64 -17.03
CA GLY A 95 -6.14 -15.84 -17.76
C GLY A 95 -6.65 -16.92 -16.82
N ALA A 96 -7.60 -17.71 -17.32
CA ALA A 96 -8.10 -18.87 -16.58
C ALA A 96 -8.26 -20.02 -17.54
N ARG A 97 -7.82 -21.20 -17.14
CA ARG A 97 -7.93 -22.41 -17.97
C ARG A 97 -8.02 -23.65 -17.12
N LEU A 98 -8.65 -24.66 -17.67
CA LEU A 98 -8.66 -25.97 -17.06
C LEU A 98 -7.36 -26.71 -17.44
N ARG A 99 -6.60 -27.14 -16.46
CA ARG A 99 -5.36 -27.88 -16.73
C ARG A 99 -5.67 -29.19 -17.44
N GLY A 100 -4.85 -29.51 -18.43
CA GLY A 100 -5.03 -30.74 -19.23
C GLY A 100 -5.85 -30.52 -20.50
N GLN A 101 -6.27 -29.31 -20.76
CA GLN A 101 -7.06 -28.96 -21.95
C GLN A 101 -6.20 -28.39 -23.06
#